data_52fd37c3b79aeadadb381b289a1eeb25
#
_entry.id   52fd37c3b79aeadadb381b289a1eeb25
#
_cell.length_a   1.000
_cell.length_b   1.000
_cell.length_c   1.000
_cell.angle_alpha   90.00
_cell.angle_beta   90.00
_cell.angle_gamma   90.00
#
_symmetry.space_group_name_H-M   'P 1'
#
loop_
_entity.id
_entity.type
_entity.pdbx_description
1 polymer ?
#
loop_
_entity_poly.entity_id
_entity_poly.type
_entity_poly.pdbx_seq_one_letter_code
_entity_poly.pdbx_strand_id
1 'polypeptide(L)'
;MDNLFSHSDDALPGPVDPVESLEPVICTVTVPGPVAQAFAGFTDHTHLWWPLDSQGVYGPGSYVEFEENLIVETADDGRTAVWGSIDDWQPPLSFHASWHPGTTAIWSTELRVAFRAVEAGTELRLFHNGWEGAEDPAATRAAYAVGWPTVLDRFVRFMGGAAQD
;
A
#
# COMPACT_ATOMS: atom_id res chain seq x y z
N MET A 1 20.22 8.47 -39.73
CA MET A 1 20.14 8.61 -39.73
C MET A 1 19.78 8.46 -39.47
N ASP A 2 19.62 8.53 -39.18
CA ASP A 2 19.43 8.59 -38.98
C ASP A 2 18.94 8.40 -38.40
N ASN A 3 18.84 8.47 -38.21
CA ASN A 3 18.67 8.42 -37.87
C ASN A 3 18.23 8.23 -37.26
N LEU A 4 18.26 8.26 -37.06
CA LEU A 4 18.24 8.16 -36.74
C LEU A 4 17.79 8.00 -36.17
N PHE A 5 17.66 8.09 -36.06
CA PHE A 5 17.62 8.01 -35.85
C PHE A 5 17.19 7.75 -35.32
N SER A 6 17.39 7.72 -35.34
CA SER A 6 17.38 7.58 -35.07
C SER A 6 17.01 7.40 -34.42
N HIS A 7 16.87 7.56 -34.27
CA HIS A 7 16.83 7.54 -33.94
C HIS A 7 16.44 7.23 -33.27
N SER A 8 16.53 7.20 -33.25
CA SER A 8 16.43 7.00 -32.77
C SER A 8 16.11 6.78 -32.10
N ASP A 9 16.13 6.96 -32.21
CA ASP A 9 16.00 6.89 -31.67
C ASP A 9 15.69 6.57 -31.07
N ASP A 10 15.76 6.64 -31.16
CA ASP A 10 15.62 6.43 -30.59
C ASP A 10 15.36 5.91 -29.91
N ALA A 11 15.40 5.84 -29.80
CA ALA A 11 15.25 5.53 -29.24
C ALA A 11 15.05 5.14 -28.58
N LEU A 12 15.00 5.30 -28.39
CA LEU A 12 14.83 5.05 -27.70
C LEU A 12 14.57 4.45 -27.11
N PRO A 13 14.59 4.22 -26.87
CA PRO A 13 14.30 3.54 -26.27
C PRO A 13 14.04 3.04 -25.81
N GLY A 14 14.30 2.70 -26.51
CA GLY A 14 13.37 2.17 -25.82
C GLY A 14 13.28 2.26 -24.49
N PRO A 15 13.34 2.65 -24.18
CA PRO A 15 13.28 2.60 -22.80
C PRO A 15 11.95 2.33 -22.30
N VAL A 16 11.89 1.55 -21.29
CA VAL A 16 10.71 1.59 -20.49
C VAL A 16 10.33 3.03 -20.31
N ASP A 17 9.13 3.34 -20.61
CA ASP A 17 8.64 4.67 -20.44
C ASP A 17 8.61 4.98 -18.93
N PRO A 18 9.45 5.88 -18.45
CA PRO A 18 9.47 6.18 -17.03
C PRO A 18 8.12 6.68 -16.50
N VAL A 19 7.32 7.32 -17.36
CA VAL A 19 6.00 7.82 -16.94
C VAL A 19 5.11 6.64 -16.57
N GLU A 20 5.14 5.54 -17.35
CA GLU A 20 4.32 4.39 -17.03
C GLU A 20 4.70 3.79 -15.69
N SER A 21 6.00 3.75 -15.38
CA SER A 21 6.44 3.13 -14.13
C SER A 21 6.12 3.99 -12.91
N LEU A 22 5.60 5.20 -13.10
CA LEU A 22 5.23 6.09 -12.01
C LEU A 22 3.72 6.25 -11.86
N GLU A 23 2.93 5.46 -12.60
CA GLU A 23 1.49 5.50 -12.44
C GLU A 23 1.07 4.91 -11.10
N PRO A 24 -0.10 5.32 -10.57
CA PRO A 24 -0.55 4.77 -9.30
C PRO A 24 -0.70 3.25 -9.34
N VAL A 25 -0.47 2.61 -8.20
CA VAL A 25 -0.87 1.22 -8.01
C VAL A 25 -2.24 1.25 -7.37
N ILE A 26 -3.21 0.57 -7.99
CA ILE A 26 -4.59 0.54 -7.54
C ILE A 26 -4.99 -0.91 -7.34
N CYS A 27 -5.51 -1.23 -6.15
CA CYS A 27 -5.98 -2.57 -5.83
C CYS A 27 -7.38 -2.46 -5.24
N THR A 28 -8.27 -3.35 -5.65
CA THR A 28 -9.65 -3.36 -5.19
C THR A 28 -10.01 -4.77 -4.73
N VAL A 29 -10.57 -4.88 -3.52
CA VAL A 29 -11.07 -6.16 -3.01
C VAL A 29 -12.42 -5.91 -2.37
N THR A 30 -13.21 -6.98 -2.21
CA THR A 30 -14.51 -6.93 -1.55
C THR A 30 -14.51 -7.90 -0.38
N VAL A 31 -15.04 -7.45 0.75
CA VAL A 31 -15.14 -8.27 1.96
C VAL A 31 -16.59 -8.27 2.42
N PRO A 32 -17.04 -9.33 3.11
CA PRO A 32 -18.39 -9.34 3.66
C PRO A 32 -18.51 -8.36 4.82
N GLY A 33 -19.73 -7.95 5.11
CA GLY A 33 -20.03 -7.11 6.26
C GLY A 33 -20.10 -5.63 5.93
N PRO A 34 -20.53 -4.83 6.91
CA PRO A 34 -20.76 -3.40 6.70
C PRO A 34 -19.46 -2.60 6.67
N VAL A 35 -19.57 -1.40 6.12
CA VAL A 35 -18.41 -0.51 5.92
C VAL A 35 -17.69 -0.25 7.23
N ALA A 36 -18.40 0.00 8.31
CA ALA A 36 -17.78 0.30 9.60
C ALA A 36 -16.92 -0.87 10.11
N GLN A 37 -17.41 -2.10 9.89
CA GLN A 37 -16.66 -3.28 10.30
C GLN A 37 -15.39 -3.47 9.46
N ALA A 38 -15.50 -3.21 8.15
CA ALA A 38 -14.35 -3.33 7.27
C ALA A 38 -13.28 -2.28 7.61
N PHE A 39 -13.71 -1.06 7.86
CA PHE A 39 -12.79 0.02 8.23
C PHE A 39 -12.07 -0.33 9.54
N ALA A 40 -12.81 -0.77 10.56
CA ALA A 40 -12.21 -1.15 11.84
C ALA A 40 -11.27 -2.34 11.67
N GLY A 41 -11.67 -3.33 10.86
CA GLY A 41 -10.80 -4.47 10.60
C GLY A 41 -9.48 -4.08 10.00
N PHE A 42 -9.49 -3.13 9.08
CA PHE A 42 -8.26 -2.65 8.46
C PHE A 42 -7.41 -1.83 9.43
N THR A 43 -8.01 -0.91 10.17
CA THR A 43 -7.26 0.07 10.96
C THR A 43 -7.04 -0.36 12.41
N ASP A 44 -8.10 -0.84 13.09
CA ASP A 44 -7.99 -1.21 14.50
C ASP A 44 -7.39 -2.58 14.70
N HIS A 45 -7.50 -3.46 13.70
CA HIS A 45 -7.09 -4.85 13.83
C HIS A 45 -5.97 -5.22 12.85
N THR A 46 -5.21 -4.25 12.39
CA THR A 46 -4.11 -4.47 11.43
C THR A 46 -3.14 -5.51 11.95
N HIS A 47 -2.89 -5.52 13.25
CA HIS A 47 -1.93 -6.42 13.88
C HIS A 47 -2.34 -7.90 13.76
N LEU A 48 -3.60 -8.18 13.43
CA LEU A 48 -4.08 -9.56 13.35
C LEU A 48 -3.91 -10.19 11.98
N TRP A 49 -3.72 -9.40 10.94
CA TRP A 49 -3.71 -9.98 9.58
C TRP A 49 -2.55 -9.50 8.69
N TRP A 50 -1.84 -8.44 9.02
CA TRP A 50 -0.77 -7.92 8.15
C TRP A 50 0.35 -8.96 8.05
N PRO A 51 0.82 -9.29 6.80
CA PRO A 51 1.86 -10.33 6.62
C PRO A 51 3.26 -9.77 6.93
N LEU A 52 3.61 -9.69 8.18
CA LEU A 52 4.88 -9.07 8.61
C LEU A 52 6.09 -9.91 8.25
N ASP A 53 5.91 -11.19 7.95
CA ASP A 53 7.01 -12.04 7.50
C ASP A 53 7.53 -11.64 6.12
N SER A 54 6.70 -10.99 5.30
CA SER A 54 7.09 -10.59 3.95
C SER A 54 6.94 -9.10 3.70
N GLN A 55 6.14 -8.39 4.50
CA GLN A 55 5.81 -7.00 4.25
C GLN A 55 5.99 -6.15 5.51
N GLY A 56 7.05 -6.43 6.26
CA GLY A 56 7.40 -5.64 7.44
C GLY A 56 8.87 -5.34 7.47
N VAL A 57 9.26 -4.48 8.39
CA VAL A 57 10.66 -4.09 8.58
C VAL A 57 11.39 -5.11 9.44
N TYR A 58 10.72 -5.57 10.51
CA TYR A 58 11.35 -6.45 11.50
C TYR A 58 11.02 -7.93 11.30
N GLY A 59 10.03 -8.24 10.46
CA GLY A 59 9.68 -9.62 10.17
C GLY A 59 8.82 -10.29 11.23
N PRO A 60 8.87 -11.62 11.31
CA PRO A 60 8.00 -12.35 12.23
C PRO A 60 8.23 -11.94 13.68
N GLY A 61 7.15 -11.91 14.45
CA GLY A 61 7.20 -11.53 15.86
C GLY A 61 6.92 -10.05 16.09
N SER A 62 6.88 -9.24 15.05
CA SER A 62 6.49 -7.85 15.17
C SER A 62 4.99 -7.68 14.92
N TYR A 63 4.48 -6.49 15.16
CA TYR A 63 3.09 -6.18 14.84
C TYR A 63 2.99 -4.72 14.42
N VAL A 64 1.96 -4.40 13.64
CA VAL A 64 1.74 -3.05 13.13
C VAL A 64 0.40 -2.54 13.66
N GLU A 65 0.39 -1.27 14.06
CA GLU A 65 -0.80 -0.63 14.62
C GLU A 65 -0.93 0.79 14.10
N PHE A 66 -2.19 1.25 14.00
CA PHE A 66 -2.50 2.65 13.80
C PHE A 66 -2.56 3.29 15.19
N GLU A 67 -1.64 4.20 15.48
CA GLU A 67 -1.55 4.85 16.80
C GLU A 67 -1.70 6.35 16.61
N GLU A 68 -2.83 6.87 17.03
CA GLU A 68 -3.15 8.27 16.83
C GLU A 68 -3.05 8.62 15.35
N ASN A 69 -2.08 9.44 14.95
CA ASN A 69 -1.92 9.79 13.55
C ASN A 69 -0.71 9.10 12.91
N LEU A 70 -0.21 8.02 13.51
CA LEU A 70 0.94 7.28 12.96
C LEU A 70 0.58 5.84 12.69
N ILE A 71 1.31 5.24 11.74
CA ILE A 71 1.26 3.80 11.49
C ILE A 71 2.62 3.27 11.90
N VAL A 72 2.66 2.36 12.88
CA VAL A 72 3.89 1.97 13.57
C VAL A 72 4.00 0.46 13.64
N GLU A 73 5.17 -0.05 13.27
CA GLU A 73 5.52 -1.46 13.49
C GLU A 73 6.37 -1.56 14.75
N THR A 74 6.06 -2.50 15.63
CA THR A 74 6.81 -2.74 16.87
C THR A 74 7.36 -4.15 16.84
N ALA A 75 8.67 -4.28 17.01
CA ALA A 75 9.34 -5.57 17.09
C ALA A 75 9.13 -6.17 18.47
N ASP A 76 9.38 -7.50 18.62
CA ASP A 76 9.17 -8.18 19.87
C ASP A 76 10.14 -7.70 20.95
N ASP A 77 11.25 -7.08 20.59
CA ASP A 77 12.19 -6.50 21.54
C ASP A 77 11.90 -5.03 21.85
N GLY A 78 10.80 -4.48 21.33
CA GLY A 78 10.36 -3.12 21.61
C GLY A 78 10.85 -2.04 20.64
N ARG A 79 11.69 -2.39 19.66
CA ARG A 79 12.09 -1.43 18.64
C ARG A 79 10.88 -1.06 17.79
N THR A 80 10.82 0.19 17.35
CA THR A 80 9.70 0.65 16.55
C THR A 80 10.18 1.22 15.22
N ALA A 81 9.29 1.15 14.21
CA ALA A 81 9.52 1.75 12.92
C ALA A 81 8.24 2.44 12.49
N VAL A 82 8.31 3.74 12.23
CA VAL A 82 7.16 4.48 11.71
C VAL A 82 7.06 4.22 10.21
N TRP A 83 5.88 3.80 9.78
CA TRP A 83 5.62 3.55 8.37
C TRP A 83 5.04 4.76 7.66
N GLY A 84 4.42 5.67 8.40
CA GLY A 84 3.81 6.85 7.83
C GLY A 84 3.01 7.62 8.85
N SER A 85 2.50 8.78 8.41
CA SER A 85 1.62 9.59 9.23
C SER A 85 0.32 9.86 8.48
N ILE A 86 -0.77 9.86 9.22
CA ILE A 86 -2.12 10.01 8.69
C ILE A 86 -2.44 11.50 8.68
N ASP A 87 -2.79 12.03 7.51
CA ASP A 87 -3.12 13.45 7.37
C ASP A 87 -4.58 13.68 7.00
N ASP A 88 -5.34 12.61 6.74
CA ASP A 88 -6.77 12.70 6.50
C ASP A 88 -7.42 11.44 7.05
N TRP A 89 -8.40 11.60 7.94
CA TRP A 89 -9.02 10.49 8.66
C TRP A 89 -10.53 10.65 8.62
N GLN A 90 -11.20 9.84 7.81
CA GLN A 90 -12.63 9.96 7.53
C GLN A 90 -13.35 8.63 7.81
N PRO A 91 -13.39 8.17 9.06
CA PRO A 91 -14.04 6.89 9.34
C PRO A 91 -15.55 6.97 9.09
N PRO A 92 -16.17 5.94 8.60
CA PRO A 92 -15.58 4.66 8.19
C PRO A 92 -15.29 4.60 6.69
N LEU A 93 -15.05 5.72 6.02
CA LEU A 93 -15.01 5.78 4.57
C LEU A 93 -13.61 5.80 3.99
N SER A 94 -12.64 6.45 4.65
CA SER A 94 -11.31 6.52 4.04
C SER A 94 -10.28 7.07 5.00
N PHE A 95 -9.01 6.87 4.66
CA PHE A 95 -7.91 7.61 5.25
C PHE A 95 -6.84 7.84 4.20
N HIS A 96 -5.99 8.84 4.46
CA HIS A 96 -4.83 9.14 3.63
C HIS A 96 -3.61 9.28 4.53
N ALA A 97 -2.49 8.73 4.09
CA ALA A 97 -1.26 8.73 4.89
C ALA A 97 -0.05 8.88 3.98
N SER A 98 1.00 9.46 4.51
CA SER A 98 2.33 9.28 3.92
C SER A 98 2.75 7.84 4.17
N TRP A 99 3.66 7.31 3.35
CA TRP A 99 3.96 5.87 3.42
C TRP A 99 5.45 5.64 3.12
N HIS A 100 6.18 5.12 4.11
CA HIS A 100 7.62 4.91 3.95
C HIS A 100 8.17 3.75 4.80
N PRO A 101 7.51 2.57 4.82
CA PRO A 101 8.05 1.46 5.61
C PRO A 101 9.49 1.14 5.20
N GLY A 102 10.36 1.03 6.19
CA GLY A 102 11.76 0.71 5.95
C GLY A 102 12.63 1.90 5.57
N THR A 103 12.05 3.10 5.47
CA THR A 103 12.81 4.31 5.18
C THR A 103 12.36 5.42 6.12
N THR A 104 12.60 6.67 5.75
CA THR A 104 12.23 7.82 6.56
C THR A 104 11.23 8.69 5.82
N ALA A 105 10.69 9.68 6.51
CA ALA A 105 9.68 10.56 5.96
C ALA A 105 10.15 11.32 4.72
N ILE A 106 11.46 11.50 4.55
CA ILE A 106 12.01 12.16 3.36
C ILE A 106 11.66 11.35 2.10
N TRP A 107 11.57 10.02 2.23
CA TRP A 107 11.31 9.13 1.10
C TRP A 107 9.86 8.65 1.06
N SER A 108 8.94 9.49 1.51
CA SER A 108 7.51 9.11 1.58
C SER A 108 6.85 9.06 0.21
N THR A 109 5.99 8.07 0.06
CA THR A 109 4.98 8.04 -0.99
C THR A 109 3.63 8.33 -0.34
N GLU A 110 2.51 8.16 -1.07
CA GLU A 110 1.19 8.51 -0.57
C GLU A 110 0.22 7.36 -0.74
N LEU A 111 -0.50 7.06 0.32
CA LEU A 111 -1.42 5.94 0.36
C LEU A 111 -2.81 6.44 0.75
N ARG A 112 -3.81 6.07 -0.06
CA ARG A 112 -5.22 6.31 0.28
C ARG A 112 -5.95 4.99 0.25
N VAL A 113 -6.76 4.74 1.27
CA VAL A 113 -7.61 3.55 1.32
C VAL A 113 -9.02 4.00 1.55
N ALA A 114 -9.93 3.57 0.67
CA ALA A 114 -11.34 3.98 0.72
C ALA A 114 -12.23 2.74 0.78
N PHE A 115 -13.36 2.88 1.48
CA PHE A 115 -14.31 1.80 1.71
C PHE A 115 -15.69 2.29 1.31
N ARG A 116 -16.44 1.46 0.58
CA ARG A 116 -17.81 1.80 0.23
C ARG A 116 -18.70 0.56 0.27
N ALA A 117 -19.97 0.78 0.58
CA ALA A 117 -20.94 -0.31 0.63
C ALA A 117 -21.24 -0.78 -0.79
N VAL A 118 -21.24 -2.10 -0.98
CA VAL A 118 -21.65 -2.72 -2.23
C VAL A 118 -22.59 -3.86 -1.86
N GLU A 119 -23.21 -4.48 -2.89
CA GLU A 119 -24.19 -5.52 -2.63
C GLU A 119 -23.62 -6.68 -1.84
N ALA A 120 -22.37 -7.08 -2.13
CA ALA A 120 -21.75 -8.22 -1.47
C ALA A 120 -21.14 -7.88 -0.11
N GLY A 121 -21.14 -6.62 0.30
CA GLY A 121 -20.56 -6.20 1.57
C GLY A 121 -19.89 -4.85 1.47
N THR A 122 -18.56 -4.84 1.54
CA THR A 122 -17.79 -3.60 1.46
C THR A 122 -16.68 -3.77 0.44
N GLU A 123 -16.57 -2.78 -0.45
CA GLU A 123 -15.43 -2.71 -1.37
C GLU A 123 -14.36 -1.83 -0.77
N LEU A 124 -13.14 -2.36 -0.70
CA LEU A 124 -11.95 -1.58 -0.34
C LEU A 124 -11.20 -1.25 -1.61
N ARG A 125 -10.84 0.01 -1.77
CA ARG A 125 -10.00 0.44 -2.88
C ARG A 125 -8.75 1.10 -2.32
N LEU A 126 -7.60 0.53 -2.64
CA LEU A 126 -6.31 1.05 -2.22
C LEU A 126 -5.68 1.78 -3.41
N PHE A 127 -5.16 2.96 -3.14
CA PHE A 127 -4.56 3.82 -4.15
C PHE A 127 -3.21 4.28 -3.61
N HIS A 128 -2.13 3.88 -4.27
CA HIS A 128 -0.77 4.20 -3.82
C HIS A 128 -0.05 4.92 -4.95
N ASN A 129 0.41 6.14 -4.68
CA ASN A 129 1.10 6.94 -5.67
C ASN A 129 2.15 7.83 -4.98
N GLY A 130 2.61 8.88 -5.69
CA GLY A 130 3.65 9.74 -5.13
C GLY A 130 5.02 9.09 -5.23
N TRP A 131 5.22 8.23 -6.22
CA TRP A 131 6.45 7.45 -6.37
C TRP A 131 7.69 8.31 -6.50
N GLU A 132 7.55 9.53 -7.01
CA GLU A 132 8.67 10.45 -7.14
C GLU A 132 9.27 10.82 -5.79
N GLY A 133 8.53 10.62 -4.70
CA GLY A 133 9.06 10.84 -3.36
C GLY A 133 9.92 9.71 -2.82
N ALA A 134 9.91 8.55 -3.48
CA ALA A 134 10.71 7.42 -3.03
C ALA A 134 12.16 7.57 -3.47
N GLU A 135 13.06 6.90 -2.75
CA GLU A 135 14.48 6.94 -3.08
C GLU A 135 14.75 6.33 -4.45
N ASP A 136 14.01 5.29 -4.79
CA ASP A 136 14.10 4.62 -6.10
C ASP A 136 12.68 4.43 -6.60
N PRO A 137 12.11 5.44 -7.29
CA PRO A 137 10.68 5.42 -7.62
C PRO A 137 10.22 4.19 -8.40
N ALA A 138 10.90 3.84 -9.48
CA ALA A 138 10.45 2.74 -10.31
C ALA A 138 10.53 1.40 -9.59
N ALA A 139 11.61 1.16 -8.86
CA ALA A 139 11.78 -0.09 -8.12
C ALA A 139 10.79 -0.17 -6.98
N THR A 140 10.55 0.93 -6.28
CA THR A 140 9.60 0.97 -5.18
C THR A 140 8.19 0.68 -5.68
N ARG A 141 7.79 1.32 -6.76
CA ARG A 141 6.47 1.06 -7.34
C ARG A 141 6.30 -0.40 -7.74
N ALA A 142 7.32 -0.97 -8.39
CA ALA A 142 7.25 -2.36 -8.84
C ALA A 142 7.09 -3.31 -7.65
N ALA A 143 7.80 -3.05 -6.55
CA ALA A 143 7.69 -3.88 -5.35
C ALA A 143 6.29 -3.82 -4.75
N TYR A 144 5.68 -2.65 -4.69
CA TYR A 144 4.33 -2.52 -4.13
C TYR A 144 3.27 -3.07 -5.07
N ALA A 145 3.48 -3.01 -6.39
CA ALA A 145 2.54 -3.62 -7.33
C ALA A 145 2.44 -5.13 -7.09
N VAL A 146 3.51 -5.76 -6.64
CA VAL A 146 3.52 -7.18 -6.29
C VAL A 146 3.02 -7.39 -4.85
N GLY A 147 3.41 -6.51 -3.93
CA GLY A 147 3.15 -6.71 -2.51
C GLY A 147 1.72 -6.47 -2.08
N TRP A 148 1.05 -5.45 -2.63
CA TRP A 148 -0.30 -5.13 -2.19
C TRP A 148 -1.31 -6.26 -2.37
N PRO A 149 -1.31 -7.02 -3.49
CA PRO A 149 -2.23 -8.15 -3.60
C PRO A 149 -2.07 -9.18 -2.47
N THR A 150 -0.84 -9.45 -2.05
CA THR A 150 -0.60 -10.35 -0.92
C THR A 150 -1.17 -9.79 0.38
N VAL A 151 -0.94 -8.50 0.63
CA VAL A 151 -1.45 -7.84 1.83
C VAL A 151 -2.97 -7.87 1.86
N LEU A 152 -3.60 -7.48 0.76
CA LEU A 152 -5.06 -7.40 0.72
C LEU A 152 -5.71 -8.78 0.75
N ASP A 153 -5.05 -9.81 0.21
CA ASP A 153 -5.56 -11.17 0.34
C ASP A 153 -5.67 -11.58 1.80
N ARG A 154 -4.69 -11.21 2.62
CA ARG A 154 -4.73 -11.51 4.05
C ARG A 154 -5.87 -10.77 4.71
N PHE A 155 -6.10 -9.51 4.33
CA PHE A 155 -7.22 -8.75 4.86
C PHE A 155 -8.56 -9.41 4.49
N VAL A 156 -8.70 -9.83 3.24
CA VAL A 156 -9.93 -10.47 2.78
C VAL A 156 -10.21 -11.72 3.61
N ARG A 157 -9.20 -12.55 3.82
CA ARG A 157 -9.36 -13.76 4.62
C ARG A 157 -9.69 -13.45 6.07
N PHE A 158 -9.05 -12.44 6.63
CA PHE A 158 -9.33 -12.02 8.00
C PHE A 158 -10.79 -11.60 8.16
N MET A 159 -11.32 -10.91 7.16
CA MET A 159 -12.71 -10.45 7.19
C MET A 159 -13.72 -11.54 6.83
N GLY A 160 -13.28 -12.76 6.58
CA GLY A 160 -14.15 -13.88 6.29
C GLY A 160 -14.50 -14.06 4.83
N GLY A 161 -13.78 -13.37 3.92
CA GLY A 161 -14.00 -13.50 2.50
C GLY A 161 -13.16 -14.60 1.90
N ALA A 162 -13.43 -14.90 0.62
CA ALA A 162 -12.64 -15.86 -0.13
C ALA A 162 -11.44 -15.16 -0.75
N ALA A 163 -10.35 -15.92 -0.96
CA ALA A 163 -9.17 -15.37 -1.59
C ALA A 163 -9.50 -14.84 -2.96
N GLN A 164 -8.86 -13.74 -3.33
CA GLN A 164 -9.02 -13.16 -4.66
C GLN A 164 -8.06 -13.84 -5.62
N ASP A 165 -8.55 -14.19 -6.79
CA ASP A 165 -7.73 -14.83 -7.82
C ASP A 165 -7.15 -13.85 -8.80
#